data_baeccbb80859e911ebab608cc37b2f21
#
_entry.id   baeccbb80859e911ebab608cc37b2f21
#
_cell.length_a   1.000
_cell.length_b   1.000
_cell.length_c   1.000
_cell.angle_alpha   90.00
_cell.angle_beta   90.00
_cell.angle_gamma   90.00
#
_symmetry.space_group_name_H-M   'P 1'
#
loop_
_entity.id
_entity.type
_entity.pdbx_description
1 polymer ?
#
loop_
_entity_poly.entity_id
_entity_poly.type
_entity_poly.pdbx_seq_one_letter_code
_entity_poly.pdbx_strand_id
1 'polypeptide(L)'
;MAKRQLPVHKNEQRDITITDLTYEGMGVAKVDGYPLFIANALPGETARIHVMKVGKKFGFAKVIERYQDSEERVPLRDEDGLRTGTMALQHMTYDAQLSFKQKTVQDSLAKFVSLQDVDVKPTLGMSDPWAYRNKAQVPIGQDDQGRLFTGFFRKNSHSLVPITNYQIQLPKIDEMLQTVIQILNEYNLTAYDEQTHQGLIRHLVIRQGYHTDDVMIILVINGDELPHQAAITEAIVAQIPNLASLIVNHNTRRTNVILGQEETLLYGEPYYRDQMLGLDFMISAKSFFQVNTPQAEVLYQQALEVGDIQADDVVIDAYCGIGSISLCLAQRAKHVYGVEVVSDAIEMAQANAKMNNLGNVTFVAGKAEDVIQEWQAAGIEPNVVVVDPPRKGLASTFTDTVIELAPEKIVYVSCNPATLARDMNRLVAAGYHAETVQPVDLFPQTPHVECVTLLMKNR
;
A
#
# COMPACT_ATOMS: atom_id res chain seq x y z
N MET A 1 -19.10 -31.76 27.78
CA MET A 1 -19.71 -30.70 26.98
C MET A 1 -20.05 -31.28 25.63
N ALA A 2 -21.33 -31.30 25.23
CA ALA A 2 -21.76 -31.76 23.92
C ALA A 2 -21.09 -30.92 22.84
N LYS A 3 -20.47 -31.52 21.82
CA LYS A 3 -19.96 -30.83 20.64
C LYS A 3 -21.13 -30.09 20.00
N ARG A 4 -21.10 -28.74 19.98
CA ARG A 4 -22.08 -27.93 19.26
C ARG A 4 -22.10 -28.38 17.81
N GLN A 5 -23.19 -28.98 17.38
CA GLN A 5 -23.38 -29.40 16.00
C GLN A 5 -23.41 -28.12 15.15
N LEU A 6 -22.49 -28.02 14.19
CA LEU A 6 -22.42 -26.87 13.29
C LEU A 6 -23.49 -27.04 12.20
N PRO A 7 -24.13 -25.93 11.73
CA PRO A 7 -25.23 -26.00 10.78
C PRO A 7 -24.79 -26.32 9.33
N VAL A 8 -23.47 -26.41 9.09
CA VAL A 8 -22.88 -26.72 7.79
C VAL A 8 -21.72 -27.68 7.93
N HIS A 9 -21.46 -28.45 6.85
CA HIS A 9 -20.36 -29.43 6.80
C HIS A 9 -19.41 -29.13 5.64
N LYS A 10 -18.15 -29.56 5.77
CA LYS A 10 -17.19 -29.49 4.66
C LYS A 10 -17.71 -30.31 3.47
N ASN A 11 -17.52 -29.78 2.27
CA ASN A 11 -17.97 -30.34 0.99
C ASN A 11 -19.50 -30.32 0.78
N GLU A 12 -20.27 -29.71 1.67
CA GLU A 12 -21.70 -29.49 1.47
C GLU A 12 -21.92 -28.49 0.33
N GLN A 13 -22.97 -28.72 -0.47
CA GLN A 13 -23.49 -27.73 -1.42
C GLN A 13 -24.82 -27.20 -0.90
N ARG A 14 -25.03 -25.89 -1.03
CA ARG A 14 -26.23 -25.23 -0.52
C ARG A 14 -26.55 -23.99 -1.32
N ASP A 15 -27.84 -23.76 -1.50
CA ASP A 15 -28.33 -22.51 -2.06
C ASP A 15 -28.46 -21.47 -0.93
N ILE A 16 -27.94 -20.28 -1.18
CA ILE A 16 -27.87 -19.18 -0.19
C ILE A 16 -28.12 -17.84 -0.84
N THR A 17 -28.44 -16.86 0.00
CA THR A 17 -28.43 -15.43 -0.36
C THR A 17 -27.27 -14.73 0.33
N ILE A 18 -26.51 -13.94 -0.42
CA ILE A 18 -25.45 -13.09 0.11
C ILE A 18 -26.08 -11.83 0.72
N THR A 19 -25.77 -11.52 1.96
CA THR A 19 -26.42 -10.44 2.71
C THR A 19 -25.50 -9.27 3.06
N ASP A 20 -24.17 -9.47 3.03
CA ASP A 20 -23.20 -8.45 3.46
C ASP A 20 -21.81 -8.74 2.84
N LEU A 21 -20.85 -7.86 3.10
CA LEU A 21 -19.43 -8.02 2.75
C LEU A 21 -18.58 -7.98 4.01
N THR A 22 -17.47 -8.75 3.99
CA THR A 22 -16.39 -8.57 4.95
C THR A 22 -15.54 -7.36 4.58
N TYR A 23 -14.73 -6.86 5.50
CA TYR A 23 -13.75 -5.80 5.23
C TYR A 23 -12.70 -6.19 4.15
N GLU A 24 -12.56 -7.48 3.82
CA GLU A 24 -11.74 -7.97 2.71
C GLU A 24 -12.50 -8.10 1.39
N GLY A 25 -13.77 -7.68 1.33
CA GLY A 25 -14.60 -7.76 0.14
C GLY A 25 -15.14 -9.16 -0.17
N MET A 26 -15.14 -10.08 0.80
CA MET A 26 -15.79 -11.39 0.64
C MET A 26 -17.28 -11.27 0.97
N GLY A 27 -18.14 -11.89 0.16
CA GLY A 27 -19.56 -12.00 0.46
C GLY A 27 -19.82 -12.76 1.77
N VAL A 28 -20.86 -12.36 2.50
CA VAL A 28 -21.29 -12.99 3.74
C VAL A 28 -22.68 -13.57 3.57
N ALA A 29 -22.84 -14.85 3.89
CA ALA A 29 -24.15 -15.50 4.08
C ALA A 29 -24.21 -16.14 5.48
N LYS A 30 -25.38 -16.21 6.09
CA LYS A 30 -25.57 -16.84 7.39
C LYS A 30 -26.50 -18.05 7.27
N VAL A 31 -26.07 -19.18 7.80
CA VAL A 31 -26.86 -20.40 7.92
C VAL A 31 -27.10 -20.66 9.39
N ASP A 32 -28.34 -20.52 9.87
CA ASP A 32 -28.71 -20.62 11.28
C ASP A 32 -27.79 -19.78 12.21
N GLY A 33 -27.45 -18.56 11.75
CA GLY A 33 -26.57 -17.64 12.47
C GLY A 33 -25.07 -17.94 12.31
N TYR A 34 -24.68 -18.99 11.59
CA TYR A 34 -23.27 -19.31 11.33
C TYR A 34 -22.81 -18.63 10.03
N PRO A 35 -21.80 -17.74 10.07
CA PRO A 35 -21.37 -17.00 8.91
C PRO A 35 -20.47 -17.86 7.99
N LEU A 36 -20.74 -17.74 6.68
CA LEU A 36 -19.90 -18.24 5.60
C LEU A 36 -19.33 -17.05 4.83
N PHE A 37 -18.03 -17.06 4.59
CA PHE A 37 -17.32 -16.07 3.77
C PHE A 37 -17.06 -16.64 2.40
N ILE A 38 -17.48 -15.91 1.36
CA ILE A 38 -17.58 -16.40 0.00
C ILE A 38 -16.85 -15.44 -0.94
N ALA A 39 -15.78 -15.91 -1.56
CA ALA A 39 -15.03 -15.10 -2.52
C ALA A 39 -15.89 -14.85 -3.78
N ASN A 40 -15.72 -13.66 -4.42
CA ASN A 40 -16.40 -13.28 -5.63
C ASN A 40 -17.94 -13.39 -5.51
N ALA A 41 -18.49 -12.86 -4.42
CA ALA A 41 -19.92 -12.85 -4.16
C ALA A 41 -20.36 -11.50 -3.58
N LEU A 42 -21.48 -10.96 -4.02
CA LEU A 42 -21.98 -9.64 -3.69
C LEU A 42 -23.33 -9.71 -2.95
N PRO A 43 -23.64 -8.73 -2.08
CA PRO A 43 -24.96 -8.63 -1.45
C PRO A 43 -26.09 -8.59 -2.50
N GLY A 44 -27.21 -9.27 -2.18
CA GLY A 44 -28.36 -9.42 -3.06
C GLY A 44 -28.27 -10.61 -4.03
N GLU A 45 -27.08 -11.22 -4.20
CA GLU A 45 -26.93 -12.40 -5.04
C GLU A 45 -27.54 -13.65 -4.38
N THR A 46 -28.12 -14.49 -5.21
CA THR A 46 -28.52 -15.87 -4.84
C THR A 46 -27.67 -16.87 -5.62
N ALA A 47 -27.09 -17.82 -4.92
CA ALA A 47 -26.14 -18.74 -5.52
C ALA A 47 -26.10 -20.11 -4.83
N ARG A 48 -25.74 -21.13 -5.59
CA ARG A 48 -25.27 -22.41 -5.05
C ARG A 48 -23.80 -22.30 -4.70
N ILE A 49 -23.47 -22.63 -3.45
CA ILE A 49 -22.11 -22.60 -2.95
C ILE A 49 -21.62 -24.01 -2.61
N HIS A 50 -20.29 -24.15 -2.59
CA HIS A 50 -19.59 -25.31 -2.05
C HIS A 50 -18.78 -24.91 -0.81
N VAL A 51 -19.05 -25.54 0.33
CA VAL A 51 -18.37 -25.27 1.60
C VAL A 51 -16.99 -25.89 1.60
N MET A 52 -15.95 -25.04 1.58
CA MET A 52 -14.54 -25.47 1.45
C MET A 52 -13.91 -25.80 2.83
N LYS A 53 -14.24 -24.97 3.83
CA LYS A 53 -13.66 -25.09 5.18
C LYS A 53 -14.68 -24.66 6.22
N VAL A 54 -14.74 -25.41 7.32
CA VAL A 54 -15.61 -25.14 8.46
C VAL A 54 -14.76 -24.94 9.71
N GLY A 55 -14.86 -23.75 10.32
CA GLY A 55 -14.18 -23.41 11.58
C GLY A 55 -15.16 -23.44 12.76
N LYS A 56 -14.70 -23.08 13.94
CA LYS A 56 -15.53 -23.04 15.15
C LYS A 56 -16.58 -21.90 15.12
N LYS A 57 -16.27 -20.77 14.48
CA LYS A 57 -17.10 -19.55 14.49
C LYS A 57 -17.61 -19.14 13.11
N PHE A 58 -16.93 -19.54 12.05
CA PHE A 58 -17.25 -19.21 10.64
C PHE A 58 -16.64 -20.27 9.71
N GLY A 59 -17.12 -20.25 8.45
CA GLY A 59 -16.60 -21.11 7.38
C GLY A 59 -16.29 -20.32 6.11
N PHE A 60 -15.68 -21.01 5.14
CA PHE A 60 -15.38 -20.48 3.81
C PHE A 60 -16.05 -21.33 2.74
N ALA A 61 -16.60 -20.67 1.74
CA ALA A 61 -17.21 -21.33 0.61
C ALA A 61 -16.83 -20.65 -0.70
N LYS A 62 -17.10 -21.32 -1.81
CA LYS A 62 -16.99 -20.76 -3.17
C LYS A 62 -18.32 -20.88 -3.88
N VAL A 63 -18.62 -19.95 -4.76
CA VAL A 63 -19.77 -20.02 -5.67
C VAL A 63 -19.51 -21.13 -6.69
N ILE A 64 -20.52 -21.97 -6.93
CA ILE A 64 -20.58 -22.97 -8.00
C ILE A 64 -21.41 -22.43 -9.15
N GLU A 65 -22.60 -21.87 -8.82
CA GLU A 65 -23.57 -21.37 -9.78
C GLU A 65 -24.28 -20.17 -9.18
N ARG A 66 -24.43 -19.09 -9.93
CA ARG A 66 -25.26 -17.94 -9.56
C ARG A 66 -26.62 -18.07 -10.24
N TYR A 67 -27.66 -17.81 -9.47
CA TYR A 67 -29.02 -17.79 -9.95
C TYR A 67 -29.49 -16.37 -10.23
N GLN A 68 -28.97 -15.41 -9.46
CA GLN A 68 -29.25 -14.00 -9.59
C GLN A 68 -27.98 -13.21 -9.28
N ASP A 69 -27.59 -12.34 -10.20
CA ASP A 69 -26.50 -11.38 -10.01
C ASP A 69 -26.99 -10.13 -9.26
N SER A 70 -26.08 -9.48 -8.56
CA SER A 70 -26.27 -8.13 -8.03
C SER A 70 -26.23 -7.10 -9.17
N GLU A 71 -26.97 -6.00 -9.05
CA GLU A 71 -26.91 -4.88 -9.99
C GLU A 71 -25.50 -4.24 -10.02
N GLU A 72 -24.76 -4.39 -8.91
CA GLU A 72 -23.39 -3.90 -8.77
C GLU A 72 -22.31 -4.82 -9.36
N ARG A 73 -22.71 -5.97 -9.96
CA ARG A 73 -21.77 -6.91 -10.54
C ARG A 73 -21.33 -6.49 -11.93
N VAL A 74 -20.02 -6.63 -12.16
CA VAL A 74 -19.41 -6.50 -13.49
C VAL A 74 -18.62 -7.77 -13.86
N PRO A 75 -18.43 -8.06 -15.16
CA PRO A 75 -17.55 -9.13 -15.60
C PRO A 75 -16.11 -8.95 -15.10
N LEU A 76 -15.45 -10.06 -14.78
CA LEU A 76 -14.04 -10.04 -14.41
C LEU A 76 -13.18 -9.67 -15.61
N ARG A 77 -12.23 -8.76 -15.43
CA ARG A 77 -11.18 -8.50 -16.43
C ARG A 77 -10.09 -9.55 -16.39
N ASP A 78 -9.79 -10.05 -15.18
CA ASP A 78 -8.70 -10.99 -14.94
C ASP A 78 -9.05 -11.95 -13.80
N GLU A 79 -9.19 -13.25 -14.13
CA GLU A 79 -9.45 -14.26 -13.11
C GLU A 79 -8.26 -14.47 -12.17
N ASP A 80 -7.03 -14.29 -12.65
CA ASP A 80 -5.83 -14.49 -11.85
C ASP A 80 -5.68 -13.40 -10.79
N GLY A 81 -6.19 -12.20 -11.04
CA GLY A 81 -6.29 -11.15 -10.02
C GLY A 81 -7.15 -11.53 -8.82
N LEU A 82 -8.23 -12.30 -9.03
CA LEU A 82 -8.99 -12.89 -7.92
C LEU A 82 -8.25 -14.04 -7.24
N ARG A 83 -7.61 -14.93 -8.01
CA ARG A 83 -6.87 -16.09 -7.49
C ARG A 83 -5.70 -15.68 -6.62
N THR A 84 -5.02 -14.62 -7.00
CA THR A 84 -3.88 -14.05 -6.25
C THR A 84 -4.34 -13.09 -5.14
N GLY A 85 -5.56 -12.56 -5.23
CA GLY A 85 -6.10 -11.55 -4.31
C GLY A 85 -5.58 -10.15 -4.57
N THR A 86 -4.88 -9.92 -5.68
CA THR A 86 -4.34 -8.61 -6.06
C THR A 86 -5.40 -7.64 -6.55
N MET A 87 -6.54 -8.16 -7.05
CA MET A 87 -7.71 -7.39 -7.49
C MET A 87 -9.00 -8.00 -6.92
N ALA A 88 -9.12 -8.00 -5.60
CA ALA A 88 -10.18 -8.70 -4.88
C ALA A 88 -11.58 -8.12 -5.11
N LEU A 89 -11.71 -6.84 -5.52
CA LEU A 89 -12.99 -6.15 -5.76
C LEU A 89 -13.35 -5.95 -7.23
N GLN A 90 -12.56 -6.44 -8.18
CA GLN A 90 -12.76 -6.21 -9.61
C GLN A 90 -14.12 -6.70 -10.16
N HIS A 91 -14.85 -7.51 -9.40
CA HIS A 91 -16.18 -8.01 -9.75
C HIS A 91 -17.32 -7.05 -9.37
N MET A 92 -17.00 -5.89 -8.76
CA MET A 92 -17.92 -4.83 -8.39
C MET A 92 -17.80 -3.65 -9.34
N THR A 93 -18.90 -2.93 -9.60
CA THR A 93 -18.85 -1.60 -10.22
C THR A 93 -17.93 -0.68 -9.40
N TYR A 94 -17.32 0.31 -10.04
CA TYR A 94 -16.40 1.17 -9.32
C TYR A 94 -17.11 2.01 -8.25
N ASP A 95 -18.33 2.47 -8.52
CA ASP A 95 -19.15 3.21 -7.52
C ASP A 95 -19.46 2.34 -6.30
N ALA A 96 -19.74 1.04 -6.50
CA ALA A 96 -19.93 0.10 -5.40
C ALA A 96 -18.63 -0.11 -4.59
N GLN A 97 -17.45 -0.13 -5.23
CA GLN A 97 -16.17 -0.17 -4.53
C GLN A 97 -15.94 1.07 -3.67
N LEU A 98 -16.27 2.26 -4.17
CA LEU A 98 -16.15 3.52 -3.41
C LEU A 98 -17.10 3.53 -2.21
N SER A 99 -18.35 3.11 -2.41
CA SER A 99 -19.34 2.97 -1.33
C SER A 99 -18.92 1.95 -0.27
N PHE A 100 -18.36 0.80 -0.69
CA PHE A 100 -17.80 -0.21 0.19
C PHE A 100 -16.65 0.35 1.06
N LYS A 101 -15.76 1.15 0.47
CA LYS A 101 -14.64 1.77 1.18
C LYS A 101 -15.11 2.80 2.19
N GLN A 102 -16.07 3.65 1.83
CA GLN A 102 -16.72 4.60 2.75
C GLN A 102 -17.35 3.85 3.92
N LYS A 103 -18.16 2.81 3.65
CA LYS A 103 -18.78 1.98 4.68
C LYS A 103 -17.74 1.33 5.60
N THR A 104 -16.62 0.85 5.08
CA THR A 104 -15.54 0.26 5.88
C THR A 104 -14.96 1.25 6.89
N VAL A 105 -14.86 2.53 6.53
CA VAL A 105 -14.44 3.60 7.44
C VAL A 105 -15.52 3.87 8.48
N GLN A 106 -16.78 4.05 8.06
CA GLN A 106 -17.92 4.23 8.96
C GLN A 106 -18.04 3.11 9.99
N ASP A 107 -17.96 1.85 9.55
CA ASP A 107 -18.03 0.67 10.43
C ASP A 107 -16.84 0.60 11.42
N SER A 108 -15.70 1.19 11.06
CA SER A 108 -14.55 1.25 11.95
C SER A 108 -14.70 2.32 13.03
N LEU A 109 -15.20 3.50 12.67
CA LEU A 109 -15.48 4.59 13.63
C LEU A 109 -16.62 4.25 14.56
N ALA A 110 -17.69 3.62 14.06
CA ALA A 110 -18.88 3.24 14.82
C ALA A 110 -18.60 2.29 16.01
N LYS A 111 -17.42 1.66 16.06
CA LYS A 111 -16.99 0.85 17.22
C LYS A 111 -16.70 1.69 18.47
N PHE A 112 -16.53 3.00 18.32
CA PHE A 112 -16.20 3.93 19.40
C PHE A 112 -17.28 4.98 19.56
N VAL A 113 -17.89 5.06 20.75
CA VAL A 113 -18.97 6.02 21.04
C VAL A 113 -18.52 7.47 20.82
N SER A 114 -17.26 7.78 21.13
CA SER A 114 -16.67 9.12 20.95
C SER A 114 -16.52 9.56 19.49
N LEU A 115 -16.70 8.66 18.52
CA LEU A 115 -16.53 8.92 17.09
C LEU A 115 -17.82 8.76 16.27
N GLN A 116 -18.97 8.57 16.93
CA GLN A 116 -20.24 8.30 16.24
C GLN A 116 -20.77 9.51 15.46
N ASP A 117 -20.41 10.72 15.88
CA ASP A 117 -20.82 11.98 15.23
C ASP A 117 -19.82 12.45 14.15
N VAL A 118 -18.70 11.72 13.94
CA VAL A 118 -17.71 12.05 12.90
C VAL A 118 -18.28 11.72 11.53
N ASP A 119 -18.39 12.72 10.66
CA ASP A 119 -18.92 12.54 9.30
C ASP A 119 -17.86 11.88 8.38
N VAL A 120 -18.22 10.75 7.80
CA VAL A 120 -17.38 10.07 6.79
C VAL A 120 -17.84 10.48 5.40
N LYS A 121 -17.03 11.30 4.75
CA LYS A 121 -17.31 11.80 3.41
C LYS A 121 -17.35 10.66 2.36
N PRO A 122 -17.99 10.86 1.21
CA PRO A 122 -17.86 9.95 0.09
C PRO A 122 -16.39 9.71 -0.28
N THR A 123 -16.04 8.47 -0.65
CA THR A 123 -14.67 8.12 -1.03
C THR A 123 -14.27 8.83 -2.32
N LEU A 124 -13.13 9.54 -2.30
CA LEU A 124 -12.55 10.13 -3.51
C LEU A 124 -11.94 9.03 -4.37
N GLY A 125 -12.50 8.83 -5.56
CA GLY A 125 -12.10 7.82 -6.52
C GLY A 125 -11.24 8.37 -7.66
N MET A 126 -10.79 7.46 -8.54
CA MET A 126 -10.09 7.78 -9.80
C MET A 126 -11.10 7.90 -10.95
N SER A 127 -10.79 8.70 -11.95
CA SER A 127 -11.52 8.73 -13.22
C SER A 127 -11.34 7.42 -14.01
N ASP A 128 -10.14 6.84 -13.99
CA ASP A 128 -9.81 5.51 -14.53
C ASP A 128 -9.16 4.67 -13.43
N PRO A 129 -9.87 3.67 -12.84
CA PRO A 129 -9.37 2.89 -11.73
C PRO A 129 -8.49 1.69 -12.14
N TRP A 130 -7.84 1.79 -13.31
CA TRP A 130 -6.95 0.80 -13.86
C TRP A 130 -5.58 1.40 -14.19
N ALA A 131 -4.59 0.55 -14.48
CA ALA A 131 -3.27 0.97 -14.94
C ALA A 131 -2.63 2.11 -14.12
N TYR A 132 -2.78 2.11 -12.80
CA TYR A 132 -2.34 3.20 -11.94
C TYR A 132 -1.01 2.93 -11.22
N ARG A 133 -0.60 1.65 -11.06
CA ARG A 133 0.59 1.32 -10.29
C ARG A 133 1.86 1.62 -11.07
N ASN A 134 2.69 2.47 -10.50
CA ASN A 134 4.01 2.86 -11.04
C ASN A 134 5.16 1.95 -10.56
N LYS A 135 4.85 0.86 -9.84
CA LYS A 135 5.83 -0.09 -9.32
C LYS A 135 5.32 -1.53 -9.42
N ALA A 136 6.10 -2.38 -10.08
CA ALA A 136 6.03 -3.83 -9.97
C ALA A 136 7.08 -4.33 -8.97
N GLN A 137 6.73 -5.36 -8.21
CA GLN A 137 7.62 -6.08 -7.33
C GLN A 137 7.19 -7.53 -7.31
N VAL A 138 7.73 -8.29 -8.27
CA VAL A 138 7.19 -9.60 -8.63
C VAL A 138 8.22 -10.70 -8.35
N PRO A 139 7.79 -11.81 -7.73
CA PRO A 139 8.64 -12.99 -7.62
C PRO A 139 8.86 -13.62 -9.01
N ILE A 140 10.00 -14.26 -9.18
CA ILE A 140 10.36 -15.01 -10.38
C ILE A 140 10.16 -16.50 -10.11
N GLY A 141 9.40 -17.14 -10.99
CA GLY A 141 9.26 -18.58 -11.04
C GLY A 141 10.03 -19.21 -12.20
N GLN A 142 10.09 -20.54 -12.22
CA GLN A 142 10.68 -21.32 -13.31
C GLN A 142 9.71 -22.43 -13.69
N ASP A 143 9.47 -22.60 -14.99
CA ASP A 143 8.59 -23.65 -15.51
C ASP A 143 9.35 -25.00 -15.62
N ASP A 144 8.60 -26.06 -16.00
CA ASP A 144 9.17 -27.41 -16.19
C ASP A 144 10.21 -27.50 -17.31
N GLN A 145 10.29 -26.48 -18.16
CA GLN A 145 11.29 -26.37 -19.25
C GLN A 145 12.53 -25.54 -18.82
N GLY A 146 12.55 -25.11 -17.57
CA GLY A 146 13.63 -24.29 -17.04
C GLY A 146 13.54 -22.81 -17.39
N ARG A 147 12.42 -22.31 -17.94
CA ARG A 147 12.26 -20.90 -18.32
C ARG A 147 11.72 -20.08 -17.17
N LEU A 148 12.32 -18.93 -16.95
CA LEU A 148 11.87 -17.94 -15.97
C LEU A 148 10.57 -17.28 -16.41
N PHE A 149 9.72 -16.99 -15.45
CA PHE A 149 8.50 -16.21 -15.62
C PHE A 149 8.21 -15.32 -14.41
N THR A 150 7.43 -14.27 -14.60
CA THR A 150 6.91 -13.42 -13.51
C THR A 150 5.52 -13.86 -13.09
N GLY A 151 5.16 -13.67 -11.82
CA GLY A 151 3.81 -13.99 -11.36
C GLY A 151 3.54 -13.48 -9.94
N PHE A 152 2.39 -13.89 -9.41
CA PHE A 152 2.04 -13.64 -8.01
C PHE A 152 1.63 -14.93 -7.33
N PHE A 153 1.90 -15.04 -6.03
CA PHE A 153 1.45 -16.19 -5.26
C PHE A 153 -0.08 -16.23 -5.17
N ARG A 154 -0.63 -17.41 -5.41
CA ARG A 154 -2.05 -17.67 -5.14
C ARG A 154 -2.35 -17.40 -3.68
N LYS A 155 -3.46 -16.72 -3.38
CA LYS A 155 -3.89 -16.38 -2.01
C LYS A 155 -3.86 -17.63 -1.11
N ASN A 156 -3.17 -17.52 0.04
CA ASN A 156 -2.96 -18.60 1.00
C ASN A 156 -2.23 -19.87 0.45
N SER A 157 -1.33 -19.69 -0.51
CA SER A 157 -0.56 -20.77 -1.14
C SER A 157 0.85 -20.28 -1.47
N HIS A 158 1.78 -21.23 -1.62
CA HIS A 158 3.12 -20.98 -2.19
C HIS A 158 3.18 -21.26 -3.70
N SER A 159 2.04 -21.49 -4.35
CA SER A 159 1.96 -21.70 -5.79
C SER A 159 1.98 -20.36 -6.50
N LEU A 160 2.98 -20.16 -7.37
CA LEU A 160 3.08 -18.95 -8.20
C LEU A 160 2.18 -19.08 -9.43
N VAL A 161 1.36 -18.07 -9.67
CA VAL A 161 0.51 -17.94 -10.86
C VAL A 161 1.24 -17.05 -11.85
N PRO A 162 1.59 -17.53 -13.06
CA PRO A 162 2.21 -16.71 -14.09
C PRO A 162 1.31 -15.55 -14.49
N ILE A 163 1.84 -14.35 -14.56
CA ILE A 163 1.11 -13.14 -14.97
C ILE A 163 1.97 -12.36 -15.95
N THR A 164 1.43 -12.08 -17.13
CA THR A 164 2.08 -11.30 -18.18
C THR A 164 1.46 -9.92 -18.38
N ASN A 165 0.24 -9.73 -17.87
CA ASN A 165 -0.49 -8.47 -17.94
C ASN A 165 -1.21 -8.25 -16.61
N TYR A 166 -0.76 -7.27 -15.84
CA TYR A 166 -1.33 -6.95 -14.55
C TYR A 166 -2.17 -5.67 -14.65
N GLN A 167 -3.48 -5.83 -14.82
CA GLN A 167 -4.45 -4.80 -15.20
C GLN A 167 -4.41 -3.48 -14.42
N ILE A 168 -3.93 -3.47 -13.18
CA ILE A 168 -3.81 -2.25 -12.37
C ILE A 168 -2.41 -1.62 -12.42
N GLN A 169 -1.47 -2.22 -13.15
CA GLN A 169 -0.12 -1.73 -13.33
C GLN A 169 0.00 -0.94 -14.64
N LEU A 170 0.91 0.06 -14.68
CA LEU A 170 1.20 0.78 -15.92
C LEU A 170 1.62 -0.22 -17.01
N PRO A 171 1.03 -0.21 -18.21
CA PRO A 171 1.29 -1.21 -19.25
C PRO A 171 2.77 -1.31 -19.64
N LYS A 172 3.49 -0.20 -19.69
CA LYS A 172 4.95 -0.17 -19.97
C LYS A 172 5.75 -1.03 -18.98
N ILE A 173 5.30 -1.13 -17.71
CA ILE A 173 5.99 -1.97 -16.71
C ILE A 173 5.84 -3.45 -17.07
N ASP A 174 4.66 -3.88 -17.54
CA ASP A 174 4.47 -5.27 -17.98
C ASP A 174 5.35 -5.61 -19.18
N GLU A 175 5.45 -4.71 -20.16
CA GLU A 175 6.34 -4.86 -21.32
C GLU A 175 7.81 -4.99 -20.87
N MET A 176 8.27 -4.13 -19.95
CA MET A 176 9.62 -4.17 -19.41
C MET A 176 9.88 -5.45 -18.60
N LEU A 177 8.90 -5.92 -17.80
CA LEU A 177 9.02 -7.21 -17.09
C LEU A 177 9.27 -8.35 -18.08
N GLN A 178 8.48 -8.43 -19.17
CA GLN A 178 8.64 -9.47 -20.17
C GLN A 178 10.00 -9.35 -20.89
N THR A 179 10.45 -8.14 -21.23
CA THR A 179 11.74 -7.89 -21.85
C THR A 179 12.90 -8.38 -20.96
N VAL A 180 12.88 -7.99 -19.67
CA VAL A 180 13.94 -8.42 -18.74
C VAL A 180 13.93 -9.94 -18.54
N ILE A 181 12.76 -10.56 -18.40
CA ILE A 181 12.64 -12.02 -18.28
C ILE A 181 13.17 -12.74 -19.52
N GLN A 182 12.89 -12.21 -20.71
CA GLN A 182 13.44 -12.77 -21.96
C GLN A 182 14.99 -12.70 -21.97
N ILE A 183 15.56 -11.55 -21.60
CA ILE A 183 17.03 -11.40 -21.50
C ILE A 183 17.61 -12.41 -20.50
N LEU A 184 17.02 -12.52 -19.28
CA LEU A 184 17.53 -13.47 -18.27
C LEU A 184 17.44 -14.93 -18.71
N ASN A 185 16.44 -15.29 -19.51
CA ASN A 185 16.29 -16.64 -20.08
C ASN A 185 17.38 -16.98 -21.10
N GLU A 186 17.92 -16.01 -21.83
CA GLU A 186 19.02 -16.24 -22.77
C GLU A 186 20.32 -16.70 -22.08
N TYR A 187 20.48 -16.38 -20.79
CA TYR A 187 21.63 -16.74 -19.97
C TYR A 187 21.41 -17.96 -19.08
N ASN A 188 20.28 -18.67 -19.21
CA ASN A 188 19.92 -19.87 -18.44
C ASN A 188 20.06 -19.71 -16.93
N LEU A 189 19.65 -18.55 -16.40
CA LEU A 189 19.62 -18.30 -14.97
C LEU A 189 18.49 -19.07 -14.30
N THR A 190 18.64 -19.37 -13.00
CA THR A 190 17.68 -20.14 -12.24
C THR A 190 16.82 -19.25 -11.33
N ALA A 191 15.53 -19.57 -11.20
CA ALA A 191 14.70 -18.92 -10.19
C ALA A 191 15.01 -19.45 -8.79
N TYR A 192 14.89 -18.55 -7.81
CA TYR A 192 15.00 -18.92 -6.40
C TYR A 192 13.74 -19.66 -5.92
N ASP A 193 13.96 -20.80 -5.29
CA ASP A 193 12.92 -21.59 -4.66
C ASP A 193 12.89 -21.33 -3.14
N GLU A 194 11.77 -20.84 -2.61
CA GLU A 194 11.62 -20.47 -1.19
C GLU A 194 11.66 -21.69 -0.25
N GLN A 195 11.35 -22.89 -0.73
CA GLN A 195 11.34 -24.10 0.10
C GLN A 195 12.74 -24.69 0.25
N THR A 196 13.47 -24.78 -0.86
CA THR A 196 14.83 -25.35 -0.88
C THR A 196 15.90 -24.31 -0.60
N HIS A 197 15.60 -23.01 -0.76
CA HIS A 197 16.52 -21.87 -0.72
C HIS A 197 17.65 -21.97 -1.73
N GLN A 198 17.37 -22.56 -2.89
CA GLN A 198 18.29 -22.68 -4.01
C GLN A 198 17.81 -21.83 -5.19
N GLY A 199 18.71 -21.63 -6.17
CA GLY A 199 18.46 -20.78 -7.32
C GLY A 199 18.88 -19.34 -7.07
N LEU A 200 18.94 -18.55 -8.15
CA LEU A 200 19.57 -17.24 -8.14
C LEU A 200 18.57 -16.08 -8.10
N ILE A 201 17.68 -15.99 -9.08
CA ILE A 201 16.81 -14.81 -9.26
C ILE A 201 15.59 -14.94 -8.37
N ARG A 202 15.44 -14.02 -7.39
CA ARG A 202 14.34 -14.02 -6.44
C ARG A 202 13.16 -13.19 -6.93
N HIS A 203 13.44 -11.92 -7.22
CA HIS A 203 12.41 -10.95 -7.61
C HIS A 203 12.93 -10.05 -8.69
N LEU A 204 12.02 -9.53 -9.48
CA LEU A 204 12.26 -8.40 -10.37
C LEU A 204 11.40 -7.23 -9.86
N VAL A 205 12.05 -6.08 -9.63
CA VAL A 205 11.37 -4.85 -9.25
C VAL A 205 11.57 -3.85 -10.38
N ILE A 206 10.48 -3.27 -10.86
CA ILE A 206 10.49 -2.15 -11.81
C ILE A 206 9.73 -1.00 -11.20
N ARG A 207 10.32 0.18 -11.22
CA ARG A 207 9.70 1.44 -10.87
C ARG A 207 9.73 2.35 -12.08
N GLN A 208 8.63 3.05 -12.34
CA GLN A 208 8.52 4.03 -13.41
C GLN A 208 8.03 5.33 -12.83
N GLY A 209 8.70 6.44 -13.12
CA GLY A 209 8.20 7.77 -12.80
C GLY A 209 6.91 8.03 -13.59
N TYR A 210 5.84 8.42 -12.89
CA TYR A 210 4.56 8.67 -13.53
C TYR A 210 4.60 9.94 -14.39
N HIS A 211 5.25 10.99 -13.89
CA HIS A 211 5.39 12.27 -14.60
C HIS A 211 6.67 12.38 -15.45
N THR A 212 7.69 11.59 -15.16
CA THR A 212 9.00 11.70 -15.83
C THR A 212 9.30 10.59 -16.82
N ASP A 213 8.59 9.45 -16.73
CA ASP A 213 8.90 8.21 -17.45
C ASP A 213 10.27 7.58 -17.09
N ASP A 214 11.03 8.10 -16.13
CA ASP A 214 12.28 7.51 -15.67
C ASP A 214 12.04 6.08 -15.16
N VAL A 215 12.92 5.15 -15.50
CA VAL A 215 12.79 3.74 -15.12
C VAL A 215 13.94 3.32 -14.21
N MET A 216 13.60 2.64 -13.11
CA MET A 216 14.54 1.90 -12.27
C MET A 216 14.22 0.41 -12.31
N ILE A 217 15.23 -0.42 -12.58
CA ILE A 217 15.16 -1.88 -12.55
C ILE A 217 16.05 -2.42 -11.44
N ILE A 218 15.51 -3.32 -10.63
CA ILE A 218 16.24 -3.97 -9.55
C ILE A 218 16.10 -5.49 -9.72
N LEU A 219 17.22 -6.16 -9.96
CA LEU A 219 17.32 -7.62 -9.95
C LEU A 219 17.66 -8.06 -8.53
N VAL A 220 16.74 -8.75 -7.86
CA VAL A 220 16.99 -9.28 -6.50
C VAL A 220 17.52 -10.71 -6.64
N ILE A 221 18.73 -10.94 -6.15
CA ILE A 221 19.40 -12.23 -6.29
C ILE A 221 19.72 -12.89 -4.95
N ASN A 222 19.75 -14.23 -4.95
CA ASN A 222 20.22 -15.06 -3.86
C ASN A 222 21.70 -15.46 -4.13
N GLY A 223 22.59 -14.50 -4.01
CA GLY A 223 24.02 -14.69 -4.28
C GLY A 223 24.78 -13.37 -4.24
N ASP A 224 26.09 -13.47 -4.31
CA ASP A 224 26.99 -12.32 -4.25
C ASP A 224 27.29 -11.74 -5.63
N GLU A 225 27.05 -12.51 -6.70
CA GLU A 225 27.35 -12.11 -8.08
C GLU A 225 26.22 -12.50 -9.04
N LEU A 226 25.96 -11.66 -10.04
CA LEU A 226 25.10 -11.96 -11.17
C LEU A 226 25.97 -12.54 -12.32
N PRO A 227 25.80 -13.83 -12.70
CA PRO A 227 26.52 -14.38 -13.86
C PRO A 227 26.21 -13.58 -15.11
N HIS A 228 27.22 -13.41 -15.98
CA HIS A 228 27.10 -12.64 -17.23
C HIS A 228 26.68 -11.17 -17.04
N GLN A 229 26.95 -10.59 -15.87
CA GLN A 229 26.50 -9.25 -15.47
C GLN A 229 26.67 -8.19 -16.56
N ALA A 230 27.87 -8.09 -17.18
CA ALA A 230 28.12 -7.08 -18.19
C ALA A 230 27.22 -7.21 -19.43
N ALA A 231 27.07 -8.44 -19.93
CA ALA A 231 26.22 -8.70 -21.11
C ALA A 231 24.73 -8.48 -20.81
N ILE A 232 24.24 -8.90 -19.63
CA ILE A 232 22.86 -8.64 -19.17
C ILE A 232 22.63 -7.15 -19.03
N THR A 233 23.56 -6.42 -18.43
CA THR A 233 23.48 -4.95 -18.30
C THR A 233 23.35 -4.28 -19.67
N GLU A 234 24.25 -4.63 -20.61
CA GLU A 234 24.22 -4.09 -21.98
C GLU A 234 22.89 -4.38 -22.69
N ALA A 235 22.38 -5.61 -22.57
CA ALA A 235 21.12 -6.02 -23.18
C ALA A 235 19.92 -5.25 -22.60
N ILE A 236 19.87 -5.05 -21.27
CA ILE A 236 18.81 -4.28 -20.61
C ILE A 236 18.88 -2.80 -21.02
N VAL A 237 20.07 -2.19 -20.96
CA VAL A 237 20.28 -0.78 -21.36
C VAL A 237 19.86 -0.54 -22.81
N ALA A 238 20.15 -1.50 -23.71
CA ALA A 238 19.80 -1.37 -25.13
C ALA A 238 18.29 -1.48 -25.40
N GLN A 239 17.54 -2.20 -24.55
CA GLN A 239 16.14 -2.53 -24.83
C GLN A 239 15.14 -1.76 -23.96
N ILE A 240 15.55 -1.21 -22.82
CA ILE A 240 14.65 -0.48 -21.92
C ILE A 240 14.82 1.02 -22.12
N PRO A 241 13.79 1.70 -22.65
CA PRO A 241 13.82 3.15 -22.81
C PRO A 241 13.77 3.87 -21.46
N ASN A 242 14.39 5.05 -21.39
CA ASN A 242 14.39 5.91 -20.18
C ASN A 242 14.94 5.22 -18.93
N LEU A 243 15.81 4.21 -19.10
CA LEU A 243 16.45 3.54 -17.98
C LEU A 243 17.37 4.53 -17.24
N ALA A 244 16.96 4.96 -16.06
CA ALA A 244 17.72 5.86 -15.19
C ALA A 244 18.61 5.10 -14.21
N SER A 245 18.21 3.87 -13.82
CA SER A 245 18.90 3.07 -12.83
C SER A 245 18.74 1.57 -13.07
N LEU A 246 19.84 0.83 -13.01
CA LEU A 246 19.84 -0.64 -12.96
C LEU A 246 20.67 -1.10 -11.78
N ILE A 247 20.06 -1.86 -10.89
CA ILE A 247 20.64 -2.29 -9.62
C ILE A 247 20.51 -3.81 -9.48
N VAL A 248 21.56 -4.46 -8.97
CA VAL A 248 21.47 -5.78 -8.36
C VAL A 248 21.36 -5.61 -6.86
N ASN A 249 20.32 -6.17 -6.27
CA ASN A 249 20.14 -6.22 -4.83
C ASN A 249 20.41 -7.64 -4.32
N HIS A 250 21.32 -7.76 -3.34
CA HIS A 250 21.78 -9.02 -2.79
C HIS A 250 20.92 -9.41 -1.57
N ASN A 251 20.13 -10.47 -1.70
CA ASN A 251 19.30 -10.98 -0.61
C ASN A 251 19.46 -12.50 -0.44
N THR A 252 20.45 -12.91 0.29
CA THR A 252 20.74 -14.32 0.61
C THR A 252 19.99 -14.81 1.87
N ARG A 253 19.22 -13.96 2.53
CA ARG A 253 18.51 -14.31 3.77
C ARG A 253 17.25 -15.12 3.49
N ARG A 254 16.93 -16.05 4.38
CA ARG A 254 15.65 -16.77 4.43
C ARG A 254 14.58 -15.88 5.08
N THR A 255 13.99 -15.00 4.30
CA THR A 255 13.07 -13.97 4.78
C THR A 255 12.04 -13.62 3.71
N ASN A 256 10.88 -13.11 4.15
CA ASN A 256 9.85 -12.55 3.28
C ASN A 256 10.17 -11.09 2.88
N VAL A 257 11.23 -10.49 3.43
CA VAL A 257 11.71 -9.17 3.00
C VAL A 257 12.33 -9.31 1.63
N ILE A 258 11.88 -8.52 0.67
CA ILE A 258 12.27 -8.67 -0.75
C ILE A 258 13.67 -8.11 -0.99
N LEU A 259 13.93 -6.86 -0.56
CA LEU A 259 15.23 -6.23 -0.75
C LEU A 259 16.20 -6.56 0.40
N GLY A 260 17.39 -6.98 0.04
CA GLY A 260 18.51 -7.13 0.97
C GLY A 260 19.15 -5.79 1.34
N GLN A 261 20.21 -5.84 2.15
CA GLN A 261 20.91 -4.65 2.61
C GLN A 261 21.89 -4.12 1.56
N GLU A 262 22.54 -5.03 0.82
CA GLU A 262 23.61 -4.72 -0.13
C GLU A 262 23.06 -4.55 -1.54
N GLU A 263 23.58 -3.55 -2.25
CA GLU A 263 23.20 -3.21 -3.60
C GLU A 263 24.44 -2.90 -4.45
N THR A 264 24.38 -3.32 -5.70
CA THR A 264 25.41 -3.01 -6.71
C THR A 264 24.74 -2.24 -7.84
N LEU A 265 25.13 -0.98 -8.03
CA LEU A 265 24.69 -0.19 -9.17
C LEU A 265 25.42 -0.69 -10.45
N LEU A 266 24.65 -1.11 -11.45
CA LEU A 266 25.17 -1.59 -12.73
C LEU A 266 25.15 -0.51 -13.81
N TYR A 267 24.16 0.39 -13.76
CA TYR A 267 24.01 1.45 -14.75
C TYR A 267 23.25 2.64 -14.17
N GLY A 268 23.59 3.84 -14.61
CA GLY A 268 22.92 5.10 -14.31
C GLY A 268 23.16 5.59 -12.89
N GLU A 269 22.10 6.16 -12.28
CA GLU A 269 22.13 6.74 -10.96
C GLU A 269 21.55 5.77 -9.90
N PRO A 270 21.88 5.91 -8.61
CA PRO A 270 21.28 5.07 -7.55
C PRO A 270 19.81 5.41 -7.23
N TYR A 271 19.18 6.24 -8.06
CA TYR A 271 17.80 6.67 -7.95
C TYR A 271 17.17 6.86 -9.34
N TYR A 272 15.86 6.92 -9.40
CA TYR A 272 15.10 7.48 -10.51
C TYR A 272 14.35 8.72 -10.03
N ARG A 273 13.82 9.52 -10.95
CA ARG A 273 13.08 10.73 -10.62
C ARG A 273 11.59 10.55 -10.90
N ASP A 274 10.78 11.20 -10.08
CA ASP A 274 9.34 11.43 -10.35
C ASP A 274 8.92 12.75 -9.73
N GLN A 275 7.69 13.17 -9.98
CA GLN A 275 7.11 14.38 -9.42
C GLN A 275 5.90 14.07 -8.54
N MET A 276 5.62 14.95 -7.57
CA MET A 276 4.45 14.92 -6.70
C MET A 276 4.04 16.36 -6.38
N LEU A 277 2.82 16.76 -6.76
CA LEU A 277 2.30 18.14 -6.55
C LEU A 277 3.27 19.24 -7.04
N GLY A 278 3.91 19.00 -8.18
CA GLY A 278 4.84 19.96 -8.78
C GLY A 278 6.25 20.02 -8.15
N LEU A 279 6.56 19.13 -7.21
CA LEU A 279 7.89 18.96 -6.63
C LEU A 279 8.59 17.76 -7.24
N ASP A 280 9.91 17.88 -7.45
CA ASP A 280 10.76 16.83 -7.97
C ASP A 280 11.28 15.93 -6.83
N PHE A 281 11.32 14.62 -7.06
CA PHE A 281 11.82 13.64 -6.09
C PHE A 281 12.84 12.70 -6.72
N MET A 282 13.97 12.52 -6.05
CA MET A 282 14.87 11.39 -6.23
C MET A 282 14.39 10.25 -5.35
N ILE A 283 14.29 9.05 -5.91
CA ILE A 283 13.69 7.89 -5.27
C ILE A 283 14.63 6.70 -5.43
N SER A 284 15.27 6.26 -4.34
CA SER A 284 16.18 5.11 -4.35
C SER A 284 15.40 3.77 -4.36
N ALA A 285 16.13 2.67 -4.56
CA ALA A 285 15.55 1.34 -4.57
C ALA A 285 14.74 1.02 -3.30
N LYS A 286 15.24 1.43 -2.12
CA LYS A 286 14.64 1.18 -0.81
C LYS A 286 13.65 2.26 -0.36
N SER A 287 13.62 3.41 -1.02
CA SER A 287 12.71 4.50 -0.68
C SER A 287 11.25 4.07 -0.82
N PHE A 288 10.44 4.40 0.18
CA PHE A 288 8.99 4.38 0.01
C PHE A 288 8.56 5.57 -0.84
N PHE A 289 7.77 5.32 -1.85
CA PHE A 289 7.06 6.31 -2.64
C PHE A 289 5.73 5.72 -3.07
N GLN A 290 4.67 6.52 -3.08
CA GLN A 290 3.32 6.05 -3.36
C GLN A 290 3.23 5.44 -4.77
N VAL A 291 2.57 4.27 -4.86
CA VAL A 291 2.53 3.50 -6.12
C VAL A 291 1.45 3.96 -7.10
N ASN A 292 0.58 4.87 -6.68
CA ASN A 292 -0.46 5.49 -7.48
C ASN A 292 -0.29 7.01 -7.35
N THR A 293 0.58 7.59 -8.18
CA THR A 293 0.94 9.00 -8.11
C THR A 293 -0.28 9.93 -8.22
N PRO A 294 -1.22 9.76 -9.19
CA PRO A 294 -2.39 10.65 -9.27
C PRO A 294 -3.25 10.66 -8.00
N GLN A 295 -3.48 9.48 -7.41
CA GLN A 295 -4.30 9.40 -6.19
C GLN A 295 -3.52 9.80 -4.93
N ALA A 296 -2.20 9.66 -4.93
CA ALA A 296 -1.36 10.18 -3.87
C ALA A 296 -1.36 11.71 -3.86
N GLU A 297 -1.39 12.35 -5.03
CA GLU A 297 -1.56 13.81 -5.15
C GLU A 297 -2.91 14.25 -4.58
N VAL A 298 -4.00 13.52 -4.87
CA VAL A 298 -5.32 13.78 -4.25
C VAL A 298 -5.24 13.61 -2.72
N LEU A 299 -4.62 12.55 -2.23
CA LEU A 299 -4.48 12.26 -0.79
C LEU A 299 -3.70 13.38 -0.08
N TYR A 300 -2.57 13.79 -0.63
CA TYR A 300 -1.73 14.84 -0.05
C TYR A 300 -2.38 16.22 -0.17
N GLN A 301 -3.07 16.49 -1.30
CA GLN A 301 -3.87 17.71 -1.44
C GLN A 301 -4.95 17.79 -0.35
N GLN A 302 -5.65 16.69 -0.07
CA GLN A 302 -6.63 16.63 1.02
C GLN A 302 -5.96 16.87 2.39
N ALA A 303 -4.78 16.30 2.65
CA ALA A 303 -4.06 16.54 3.90
C ALA A 303 -3.67 18.02 4.08
N LEU A 304 -3.23 18.68 2.99
CA LEU A 304 -2.90 20.10 2.99
C LEU A 304 -4.14 20.99 3.17
N GLU A 305 -5.26 20.62 2.57
CA GLU A 305 -6.53 21.35 2.64
C GLU A 305 -7.16 21.27 4.04
N VAL A 306 -7.31 20.05 4.59
CA VAL A 306 -7.91 19.89 5.93
C VAL A 306 -7.00 20.45 7.03
N GLY A 307 -5.68 20.38 6.84
CA GLY A 307 -4.69 20.95 7.76
C GLY A 307 -4.74 22.48 7.80
N ASP A 308 -5.25 23.11 6.75
CA ASP A 308 -5.29 24.58 6.60
C ASP A 308 -3.99 25.22 7.08
N ILE A 309 -2.87 24.78 6.46
CA ILE A 309 -1.51 25.16 6.85
C ILE A 309 -1.26 26.63 6.46
N GLN A 310 -0.88 27.42 7.45
CA GLN A 310 -0.64 28.86 7.34
C GLN A 310 0.87 29.17 7.28
N ALA A 311 1.20 30.38 6.81
CA ALA A 311 2.59 30.83 6.63
C ALA A 311 3.38 31.03 7.94
N ASP A 312 2.71 31.05 9.08
CA ASP A 312 3.30 31.13 10.41
C ASP A 312 3.33 29.80 11.17
N ASP A 313 2.73 28.73 10.57
CA ASP A 313 2.71 27.39 11.18
C ASP A 313 4.11 26.77 11.25
N VAL A 314 4.40 26.19 12.40
CA VAL A 314 5.55 25.28 12.62
C VAL A 314 5.02 23.86 12.68
N VAL A 315 5.41 23.05 11.69
CA VAL A 315 4.85 21.72 11.48
C VAL A 315 5.87 20.64 11.83
N ILE A 316 5.44 19.60 12.53
CA ILE A 316 6.15 18.32 12.61
C ILE A 316 5.50 17.34 11.64
N ASP A 317 6.30 16.74 10.76
CA ASP A 317 5.94 15.58 9.94
C ASP A 317 6.62 14.33 10.54
N ALA A 318 5.86 13.55 11.28
CA ALA A 318 6.33 12.29 11.84
C ALA A 318 6.12 11.15 10.83
N TYR A 319 7.11 10.31 10.66
CA TYR A 319 7.19 9.26 9.62
C TYR A 319 7.41 9.84 8.22
N CYS A 320 8.25 10.88 8.10
CA CYS A 320 8.36 11.69 6.88
C CYS A 320 8.93 10.94 5.65
N GLY A 321 9.56 9.77 5.83
CA GLY A 321 10.19 9.01 4.73
C GLY A 321 11.20 9.87 3.98
N ILE A 322 11.08 9.94 2.65
CA ILE A 322 11.91 10.77 1.76
C ILE A 322 11.42 12.23 1.65
N GLY A 323 10.54 12.65 2.55
CA GLY A 323 10.03 14.01 2.63
C GLY A 323 8.82 14.31 1.74
N SER A 324 8.09 13.31 1.25
CA SER A 324 7.01 13.52 0.26
C SER A 324 5.93 14.50 0.75
N ILE A 325 5.41 14.33 1.97
CA ILE A 325 4.45 15.25 2.57
C ILE A 325 5.16 16.50 3.11
N SER A 326 6.32 16.32 3.76
CA SER A 326 7.09 17.44 4.35
C SER A 326 7.37 18.55 3.36
N LEU A 327 7.80 18.22 2.13
CA LEU A 327 8.12 19.22 1.11
C LEU A 327 6.86 19.91 0.58
N CYS A 328 5.74 19.21 0.47
CA CYS A 328 4.45 19.82 0.13
C CYS A 328 3.99 20.81 1.22
N LEU A 329 4.17 20.45 2.51
CA LEU A 329 3.88 21.32 3.64
C LEU A 329 4.80 22.55 3.67
N ALA A 330 6.08 22.38 3.35
CA ALA A 330 7.06 23.45 3.35
C ALA A 330 6.79 24.58 2.34
N GLN A 331 6.01 24.32 1.29
CA GLN A 331 5.56 25.34 0.37
C GLN A 331 4.60 26.37 1.02
N ARG A 332 4.00 26.01 2.16
CA ARG A 332 2.99 26.84 2.85
C ARG A 332 3.42 27.24 4.24
N ALA A 333 4.05 26.34 5.00
CA ALA A 333 4.41 26.52 6.40
C ALA A 333 5.63 27.44 6.58
N LYS A 334 5.75 28.01 7.77
CA LYS A 334 6.94 28.73 8.21
C LYS A 334 8.17 27.82 8.25
N HIS A 335 8.03 26.65 8.86
CA HIS A 335 9.07 25.63 8.96
C HIS A 335 8.47 24.24 9.16
N VAL A 336 9.08 23.21 8.53
CA VAL A 336 8.68 21.81 8.70
C VAL A 336 9.84 21.01 9.29
N TYR A 337 9.56 20.29 10.36
CA TYR A 337 10.48 19.37 11.03
C TYR A 337 10.06 17.93 10.70
N GLY A 338 10.84 17.24 9.88
CA GLY A 338 10.59 15.85 9.47
C GLY A 338 11.42 14.87 10.30
N VAL A 339 10.80 13.80 10.79
CA VAL A 339 11.49 12.72 11.51
C VAL A 339 11.15 11.34 10.92
N GLU A 340 12.18 10.52 10.74
CA GLU A 340 12.10 9.16 10.20
C GLU A 340 13.20 8.28 10.85
N VAL A 341 12.90 7.01 11.09
CA VAL A 341 13.88 6.09 11.72
C VAL A 341 14.94 5.59 10.74
N VAL A 342 14.67 5.66 9.44
CA VAL A 342 15.58 5.19 8.39
C VAL A 342 16.50 6.31 7.93
N SER A 343 17.78 6.23 8.27
CA SER A 343 18.78 7.26 7.92
C SER A 343 18.89 7.53 6.43
N ASP A 344 18.87 6.47 5.60
CA ASP A 344 18.95 6.58 4.14
C ASP A 344 17.75 7.39 3.56
N ALA A 345 16.58 7.27 4.19
CA ALA A 345 15.40 8.05 3.80
C ALA A 345 15.57 9.54 4.15
N ILE A 346 16.19 9.85 5.30
CA ILE A 346 16.51 11.23 5.71
C ILE A 346 17.55 11.87 4.77
N GLU A 347 18.58 11.15 4.38
CA GLU A 347 19.55 11.65 3.39
C GLU A 347 18.84 11.98 2.06
N MET A 348 17.94 11.13 1.63
CA MET A 348 17.13 11.36 0.43
C MET A 348 16.18 12.56 0.60
N ALA A 349 15.54 12.70 1.78
CA ALA A 349 14.67 13.85 2.07
C ALA A 349 15.44 15.18 2.01
N GLN A 350 16.65 15.23 2.56
CA GLN A 350 17.53 16.40 2.49
C GLN A 350 17.95 16.72 1.04
N ALA A 351 18.27 15.69 0.26
CA ALA A 351 18.60 15.85 -1.16
C ALA A 351 17.40 16.37 -1.97
N ASN A 352 16.20 15.85 -1.70
CA ASN A 352 14.94 16.29 -2.31
C ASN A 352 14.60 17.74 -1.95
N ALA A 353 14.79 18.14 -0.68
CA ALA A 353 14.61 19.52 -0.25
C ALA A 353 15.54 20.49 -1.00
N LYS A 354 16.81 20.12 -1.10
CA LYS A 354 17.81 20.91 -1.83
C LYS A 354 17.47 21.04 -3.31
N MET A 355 17.04 19.96 -3.94
CA MET A 355 16.65 19.93 -5.37
C MET A 355 15.49 20.88 -5.64
N ASN A 356 14.54 20.98 -4.71
CA ASN A 356 13.36 21.87 -4.81
C ASN A 356 13.61 23.28 -4.25
N ASN A 357 14.84 23.63 -3.83
CA ASN A 357 15.18 24.92 -3.23
C ASN A 357 14.35 25.28 -1.97
N LEU A 358 13.94 24.27 -1.19
CA LEU A 358 13.21 24.45 0.06
C LEU A 358 14.19 24.47 1.24
N GLY A 359 14.42 25.67 1.80
CA GLY A 359 15.33 25.88 2.93
C GLY A 359 14.64 25.90 4.30
N ASN A 360 13.31 25.87 4.32
CA ASN A 360 12.51 25.90 5.55
C ASN A 360 12.09 24.49 6.00
N VAL A 361 12.99 23.52 5.84
CA VAL A 361 12.80 22.14 6.30
C VAL A 361 14.02 21.66 7.11
N THR A 362 13.79 20.86 8.12
CA THR A 362 14.82 20.17 8.90
C THR A 362 14.46 18.71 9.03
N PHE A 363 15.36 17.82 8.62
CA PHE A 363 15.15 16.38 8.68
C PHE A 363 16.11 15.71 9.66
N VAL A 364 15.59 14.85 10.55
CA VAL A 364 16.34 14.14 11.58
C VAL A 364 16.03 12.65 11.58
N ALA A 365 17.08 11.82 11.58
CA ALA A 365 16.95 10.38 11.73
C ALA A 365 16.80 10.02 13.22
N GLY A 366 15.69 9.36 13.57
CA GLY A 366 15.43 8.93 14.93
C GLY A 366 14.00 8.45 15.14
N LYS A 367 13.70 8.03 16.36
CA LYS A 367 12.32 7.74 16.73
C LYS A 367 11.57 9.05 16.96
N ALA A 368 10.39 9.18 16.42
CA ALA A 368 9.63 10.41 16.47
C ALA A 368 9.37 10.89 17.91
N GLU A 369 9.04 9.95 18.83
CA GLU A 369 8.82 10.27 20.24
C GLU A 369 10.06 10.85 20.95
N ASP A 370 11.26 10.37 20.60
CA ASP A 370 12.51 10.85 21.22
C ASP A 370 12.91 12.22 20.63
N VAL A 371 12.89 12.34 19.30
CA VAL A 371 13.30 13.55 18.57
C VAL A 371 12.37 14.74 18.87
N ILE A 372 11.06 14.51 19.00
CA ILE A 372 10.09 15.56 19.38
C ILE A 372 10.42 16.14 20.76
N GLN A 373 10.79 15.30 21.72
CA GLN A 373 11.20 15.77 23.06
C GLN A 373 12.49 16.61 23.01
N GLU A 374 13.45 16.22 22.16
CA GLU A 374 14.67 17.01 21.93
C GLU A 374 14.33 18.39 21.32
N TRP A 375 13.42 18.44 20.35
CA TRP A 375 12.95 19.68 19.73
C TRP A 375 12.25 20.60 20.74
N GLN A 376 11.38 20.05 21.60
CA GLN A 376 10.74 20.80 22.68
C GLN A 376 11.79 21.38 23.67
N ALA A 377 12.77 20.56 24.04
CA ALA A 377 13.86 21.02 24.93
C ALA A 377 14.73 22.12 24.27
N ALA A 378 14.81 22.15 22.94
CA ALA A 378 15.46 23.20 22.17
C ALA A 378 14.58 24.45 21.94
N GLY A 379 13.36 24.50 22.49
CA GLY A 379 12.45 25.63 22.37
C GLY A 379 11.69 25.69 21.06
N ILE A 380 11.57 24.57 20.32
CA ILE A 380 10.73 24.47 19.14
C ILE A 380 9.29 24.20 19.60
N GLU A 381 8.38 25.07 19.21
CA GLU A 381 6.96 25.04 19.57
C GLU A 381 6.12 24.76 18.30
N PRO A 382 5.91 23.50 17.92
CA PRO A 382 5.08 23.15 16.78
C PRO A 382 3.61 23.29 17.15
N ASN A 383 2.85 23.94 16.28
CA ASN A 383 1.40 24.05 16.43
C ASN A 383 0.63 23.03 15.56
N VAL A 384 1.30 22.38 14.61
CA VAL A 384 0.72 21.35 13.76
C VAL A 384 1.60 20.09 13.80
N VAL A 385 0.96 18.93 13.92
CA VAL A 385 1.59 17.61 13.74
C VAL A 385 0.90 16.88 12.61
N VAL A 386 1.66 16.43 11.62
CA VAL A 386 1.20 15.59 10.52
C VAL A 386 1.75 14.18 10.74
N VAL A 387 0.90 13.17 10.56
CA VAL A 387 1.29 11.76 10.71
C VAL A 387 0.77 10.93 9.55
N ASP A 388 1.64 10.05 9.02
CA ASP A 388 1.30 8.99 8.06
C ASP A 388 1.93 7.67 8.56
N PRO A 389 1.38 7.06 9.62
CA PRO A 389 2.00 5.90 10.26
C PRO A 389 1.80 4.63 9.43
N PRO A 390 2.62 3.58 9.66
CA PRO A 390 2.42 2.29 9.04
C PRO A 390 1.09 1.65 9.47
N ARG A 391 0.69 0.53 8.83
CA ARG A 391 -0.60 -0.18 9.06
C ARG A 391 -0.97 -0.48 10.52
N LYS A 392 0.00 -0.48 11.43
CA LYS A 392 -0.23 -0.68 12.87
C LYS A 392 -0.80 0.56 13.56
N GLY A 393 -0.83 1.70 12.90
CA GLY A 393 -1.18 2.99 13.46
C GLY A 393 -0.08 3.54 14.37
N LEU A 394 -0.42 4.51 15.18
CA LEU A 394 0.51 5.16 16.10
C LEU A 394 0.92 4.21 17.23
N ALA A 395 2.22 4.26 17.60
CA ALA A 395 2.69 3.65 18.82
C ALA A 395 2.12 4.40 20.05
N SER A 396 1.90 3.68 21.15
CA SER A 396 1.38 4.31 22.37
C SER A 396 2.30 5.40 22.90
N THR A 397 3.61 5.17 22.89
CA THR A 397 4.63 6.14 23.29
C THR A 397 4.57 7.42 22.46
N PHE A 398 4.49 7.28 21.14
CA PHE A 398 4.34 8.42 20.25
C PHE A 398 3.03 9.18 20.49
N THR A 399 1.90 8.47 20.68
CA THR A 399 0.61 9.13 20.99
C THR A 399 0.69 9.91 22.31
N ASP A 400 1.36 9.37 23.34
CA ASP A 400 1.57 10.08 24.59
C ASP A 400 2.41 11.34 24.40
N THR A 401 3.49 11.27 23.63
CA THR A 401 4.33 12.43 23.28
C THR A 401 3.51 13.51 22.55
N VAL A 402 2.66 13.15 21.59
CA VAL A 402 1.80 14.13 20.89
C VAL A 402 0.77 14.75 21.82
N ILE A 403 0.21 13.98 22.76
CA ILE A 403 -0.73 14.51 23.77
C ILE A 403 -0.02 15.50 24.72
N GLU A 404 1.20 15.21 25.14
CA GLU A 404 2.04 16.09 25.97
C GLU A 404 2.46 17.35 25.21
N LEU A 405 2.85 17.22 23.94
CA LEU A 405 3.18 18.34 23.05
C LEU A 405 1.99 19.28 22.88
N ALA A 406 0.78 18.71 22.87
CA ALA A 406 -0.49 19.40 22.79
C ALA A 406 -0.62 20.38 21.61
N PRO A 407 -0.28 19.99 20.36
CA PRO A 407 -0.40 20.86 19.20
C PRO A 407 -1.86 21.31 18.98
N GLU A 408 -2.06 22.42 18.30
CA GLU A 408 -3.40 22.91 17.98
C GLU A 408 -4.12 22.00 16.98
N LYS A 409 -3.34 21.45 16.03
CA LYS A 409 -3.83 20.63 14.91
C LYS A 409 -3.03 19.32 14.80
N ILE A 410 -3.75 18.21 14.54
CA ILE A 410 -3.14 16.93 14.15
C ILE A 410 -3.78 16.51 12.84
N VAL A 411 -3.01 16.49 11.75
CA VAL A 411 -3.44 15.94 10.46
C VAL A 411 -3.04 14.47 10.42
N TYR A 412 -4.01 13.59 10.31
CA TYR A 412 -3.77 12.14 10.30
C TYR A 412 -4.09 11.57 8.92
N VAL A 413 -3.07 11.09 8.22
CA VAL A 413 -3.18 10.25 7.01
C VAL A 413 -3.09 8.79 7.45
N SER A 414 -3.94 7.90 6.95
CA SER A 414 -4.00 6.51 7.43
C SER A 414 -4.37 5.52 6.34
N CYS A 415 -3.59 4.47 6.22
CA CYS A 415 -3.87 3.33 5.33
C CYS A 415 -4.72 2.21 6.00
N ASN A 416 -5.22 2.42 7.22
CA ASN A 416 -5.99 1.42 7.96
C ASN A 416 -7.08 2.06 8.83
N PRO A 417 -8.35 2.02 8.43
CA PRO A 417 -9.45 2.62 9.17
C PRO A 417 -9.61 2.13 10.61
N ALA A 418 -9.26 0.86 10.88
CA ALA A 418 -9.41 0.30 12.22
C ALA A 418 -8.39 0.87 13.22
N THR A 419 -7.14 1.08 12.77
CA THR A 419 -6.11 1.72 13.60
C THR A 419 -6.33 3.22 13.70
N LEU A 420 -6.79 3.86 12.63
CA LEU A 420 -7.21 5.26 12.66
C LEU A 420 -8.28 5.49 13.74
N ALA A 421 -9.36 4.70 13.74
CA ALA A 421 -10.44 4.83 14.72
C ALA A 421 -9.94 4.64 16.16
N ARG A 422 -9.04 3.66 16.40
CA ARG A 422 -8.42 3.45 17.70
C ARG A 422 -7.63 4.68 18.17
N ASP A 423 -6.80 5.22 17.28
CA ASP A 423 -5.91 6.33 17.62
C ASP A 423 -6.69 7.64 17.77
N MET A 424 -7.69 7.89 16.91
CA MET A 424 -8.63 9.01 17.06
C MET A 424 -9.37 8.94 18.40
N ASN A 425 -9.90 7.78 18.80
CA ASN A 425 -10.59 7.63 20.09
C ASN A 425 -9.68 8.01 21.27
N ARG A 426 -8.38 7.69 21.19
CA ARG A 426 -7.41 8.06 22.22
C ARG A 426 -7.12 9.55 22.24
N LEU A 427 -6.96 10.17 21.08
CA LEU A 427 -6.75 11.63 20.96
C LEU A 427 -7.98 12.43 21.39
N VAL A 428 -9.19 11.94 21.05
CA VAL A 428 -10.44 12.56 21.52
C VAL A 428 -10.57 12.48 23.04
N ALA A 429 -10.19 11.37 23.66
CA ALA A 429 -10.15 11.24 25.12
C ALA A 429 -9.12 12.20 25.77
N ALA A 430 -8.12 12.66 25.02
CA ALA A 430 -7.13 13.63 25.44
C ALA A 430 -7.48 15.11 25.12
N GLY A 431 -8.72 15.37 24.68
CA GLY A 431 -9.23 16.73 24.45
C GLY A 431 -9.12 17.24 23.02
N TYR A 432 -9.04 16.34 22.05
CA TYR A 432 -9.18 16.68 20.62
C TYR A 432 -10.60 16.36 20.13
N HIS A 433 -10.96 16.93 18.99
CA HIS A 433 -12.16 16.54 18.25
C HIS A 433 -11.87 16.48 16.76
N ALA A 434 -12.58 15.64 16.05
CA ALA A 434 -12.58 15.57 14.60
C ALA A 434 -14.02 15.68 14.09
N GLU A 435 -14.24 16.48 13.04
CA GLU A 435 -15.53 16.65 12.42
C GLU A 435 -15.76 15.68 11.28
N THR A 436 -14.71 15.44 10.49
CA THR A 436 -14.81 14.66 9.26
C THR A 436 -13.63 13.69 9.09
N VAL A 437 -13.89 12.59 8.37
CA VAL A 437 -12.88 11.72 7.78
C VAL A 437 -13.12 11.67 6.27
N GLN A 438 -12.10 11.96 5.49
CA GLN A 438 -12.12 11.85 4.03
C GLN A 438 -11.45 10.56 3.58
N PRO A 439 -12.21 9.54 3.11
CA PRO A 439 -11.63 8.37 2.46
C PRO A 439 -11.12 8.70 1.06
N VAL A 440 -10.01 8.09 0.67
CA VAL A 440 -9.40 8.21 -0.67
C VAL A 440 -9.08 6.82 -1.21
N ASP A 441 -9.47 6.54 -2.45
CA ASP A 441 -9.18 5.27 -3.11
C ASP A 441 -7.81 5.29 -3.78
N LEU A 442 -6.74 5.08 -3.00
CA LEU A 442 -5.38 4.96 -3.50
C LEU A 442 -5.12 3.62 -4.22
N PHE A 443 -5.93 2.60 -3.92
CA PHE A 443 -5.77 1.24 -4.43
C PHE A 443 -7.08 0.69 -5.03
N PRO A 444 -7.55 1.24 -6.17
CA PRO A 444 -8.70 0.70 -6.89
C PRO A 444 -8.60 -0.82 -7.11
N GLN A 445 -9.74 -1.49 -7.21
CA GLN A 445 -9.87 -2.94 -7.36
C GLN A 445 -9.47 -3.77 -6.13
N THR A 446 -9.04 -3.12 -5.03
CA THR A 446 -8.65 -3.75 -3.77
C THR A 446 -9.48 -3.22 -2.59
N PRO A 447 -9.60 -3.94 -1.48
CA PRO A 447 -10.36 -3.48 -0.31
C PRO A 447 -9.63 -2.39 0.51
N HIS A 448 -8.42 -2.00 0.13
CA HIS A 448 -7.66 -0.98 0.83
C HIS A 448 -8.24 0.40 0.60
N VAL A 449 -8.26 1.21 1.66
CA VAL A 449 -8.69 2.61 1.64
C VAL A 449 -7.74 3.45 2.47
N GLU A 450 -7.35 4.60 1.94
CA GLU A 450 -6.66 5.65 2.67
C GLU A 450 -7.68 6.62 3.27
N CYS A 451 -7.31 7.27 4.36
CA CYS A 451 -8.15 8.25 5.03
C CYS A 451 -7.33 9.47 5.42
N VAL A 452 -7.95 10.64 5.36
CA VAL A 452 -7.40 11.87 5.91
C VAL A 452 -8.39 12.45 6.90
N THR A 453 -7.90 12.91 8.06
CA THR A 453 -8.70 13.62 9.05
C THR A 453 -7.88 14.69 9.75
N LEU A 454 -8.56 15.75 10.19
CA LEU A 454 -8.01 16.75 11.08
C LEU A 454 -8.58 16.55 12.48
N LEU A 455 -7.71 16.52 13.48
CA LEU A 455 -8.09 16.60 14.88
C LEU A 455 -7.65 17.97 15.42
N MET A 456 -8.61 18.71 15.95
CA MET A 456 -8.41 20.04 16.56
C MET A 456 -8.42 19.91 18.07
N LYS A 457 -7.52 20.63 18.75
CA LYS A 457 -7.52 20.73 20.20
C LYS A 457 -8.72 21.53 20.68
N ASN A 458 -9.46 21.01 21.67
CA ASN A 458 -10.55 21.74 22.28
C ASN A 458 -9.98 22.97 23.03
N ARG A 459 -10.65 24.12 22.87
CA ARG A 459 -10.28 25.37 23.53
C ARG A 459 -10.65 25.36 25.02
#